data_31a741b45680ea196e5e9bba5c114553
#
_entry.id   31a741b45680ea196e5e9bba5c114553
#
_cell.length_a   1.000
_cell.length_b   1.000
_cell.length_c   1.000
_cell.angle_alpha   90.00
_cell.angle_beta   90.00
_cell.angle_gamma   90.00
#
_symmetry.space_group_name_H-M   'P 1'
#
loop_
_entity.id
_entity.type
_entity.pdbx_description
1 polymer ?
#
loop_
_entity_poly.entity_id
_entity_poly.type
_entity_poly.pdbx_seq_one_letter_code
_entity_poly.pdbx_strand_id
1 'polypeptide(L)'
;MFHAKEYVKAESLEQAYELNQKKGNCILGGMLWTKMQNRMIQTAIDLCDLGLNKIEETEEEFLIGAMVSLRQLETDAGLNAYTQGAVRDAVKDIVGVQFRNLATVGGSIWGRFGFSDVLTVFLAMDTEVELFQGGRIPLKDFAAKKQDRDILVRLIVKKTAGCFAYAAVRNQSTDFPVIACAASCVGGEYRLAVGARPHRAVLLCDEEKFLSGGVTEDGTRAFANWAKEQIPTGNNHRAGAAYRTRLIGVLSQRLFYKIGEA
;
A
#
# COMPACT_ATOMS: atom_id res chain seq x y z
N MET A 1 25.94 -4.20 9.99
CA MET A 1 26.02 -3.71 8.60
C MET A 1 25.50 -4.80 7.67
N PHE A 2 24.72 -4.44 6.64
CA PHE A 2 24.26 -5.35 5.60
C PHE A 2 25.47 -5.83 4.77
N HIS A 3 25.59 -7.14 4.58
CA HIS A 3 26.60 -7.77 3.75
C HIS A 3 25.96 -8.80 2.83
N ALA A 4 26.31 -8.78 1.55
CA ALA A 4 26.00 -9.83 0.60
C ALA A 4 27.33 -10.48 0.16
N LYS A 5 27.37 -11.83 0.11
CA LYS A 5 28.55 -12.55 -0.40
C LYS A 5 28.61 -12.50 -1.92
N GLU A 6 27.44 -12.47 -2.55
CA GLU A 6 27.29 -12.46 -4.00
C GLU A 6 26.19 -11.46 -4.40
N TYR A 7 26.36 -10.82 -5.52
CA TYR A 7 25.36 -9.98 -6.16
C TYR A 7 25.06 -10.54 -7.55
N VAL A 8 23.79 -10.78 -7.81
CA VAL A 8 23.32 -11.29 -9.11
C VAL A 8 22.26 -10.33 -9.64
N LYS A 9 22.52 -9.79 -10.82
CA LYS A 9 21.54 -9.08 -11.61
C LYS A 9 20.78 -10.12 -12.44
N ALA A 10 19.51 -10.31 -12.12
CA ALA A 10 18.70 -11.35 -12.75
C ALA A 10 18.41 -10.99 -14.21
N GLU A 11 18.58 -11.98 -15.09
CA GLU A 11 18.31 -11.86 -16.52
C GLU A 11 16.86 -12.24 -16.88
N SER A 12 16.16 -12.95 -15.97
CA SER A 12 14.77 -13.32 -16.13
C SER A 12 14.07 -13.48 -14.76
N LEU A 13 12.74 -13.50 -14.77
CA LEU A 13 11.94 -13.79 -13.57
C LEU A 13 12.14 -15.23 -13.09
N GLU A 14 12.34 -16.18 -14.01
CA GLU A 14 12.65 -17.59 -13.74
C GLU A 14 13.93 -17.70 -12.93
N GLN A 15 15.02 -17.07 -13.40
CA GLN A 15 16.31 -17.06 -12.70
C GLN A 15 16.18 -16.41 -11.31
N ALA A 16 15.50 -15.27 -11.24
CA ALA A 16 15.27 -14.58 -9.96
C ALA A 16 14.50 -15.47 -8.99
N TYR A 17 13.47 -16.16 -9.47
CA TYR A 17 12.66 -17.06 -8.67
C TYR A 17 13.46 -18.25 -8.14
N GLU A 18 14.19 -18.96 -9.01
CA GLU A 18 15.05 -20.09 -8.63
C GLU A 18 16.08 -19.68 -7.55
N LEU A 19 16.75 -18.56 -7.75
CA LEU A 19 17.69 -18.02 -6.78
C LEU A 19 16.98 -17.68 -5.45
N ASN A 20 15.77 -17.12 -5.52
CA ASN A 20 15.02 -16.71 -4.32
C ASN A 20 14.54 -17.91 -3.49
N GLN A 21 14.46 -19.14 -4.01
CA GLN A 21 14.07 -20.32 -3.23
C GLN A 21 15.09 -20.66 -2.12
N LYS A 22 16.34 -20.25 -2.25
CA LYS A 22 17.39 -20.46 -1.24
C LYS A 22 17.21 -19.49 -0.07
N LYS A 23 17.08 -20.01 1.16
CA LYS A 23 16.77 -19.20 2.37
C LYS A 23 17.77 -18.05 2.65
N GLY A 24 19.02 -18.20 2.25
CA GLY A 24 20.06 -17.19 2.43
C GLY A 24 19.99 -16.04 1.42
N ASN A 25 19.21 -16.17 0.35
CA ASN A 25 19.11 -15.19 -0.71
C ASN A 25 18.00 -14.16 -0.44
N CYS A 26 18.11 -12.99 -1.07
CA CYS A 26 17.18 -11.90 -0.88
C CYS A 26 17.02 -11.10 -2.16
N ILE A 27 15.77 -10.88 -2.57
CA ILE A 27 15.44 -9.93 -3.63
C ILE A 27 15.65 -8.51 -3.13
N LEU A 28 16.28 -7.68 -3.96
CA LEU A 28 16.50 -6.27 -3.71
C LEU A 28 15.38 -5.44 -4.35
N GLY A 29 14.77 -4.58 -3.53
CA GLY A 29 14.05 -3.41 -4.01
C GLY A 29 14.93 -2.17 -3.86
N GLY A 30 14.38 -1.05 -3.38
CA GLY A 30 15.16 0.17 -3.11
C GLY A 30 16.17 0.08 -1.97
N MET A 31 16.29 -1.04 -1.30
CA MET A 31 17.22 -1.37 -0.21
C MET A 31 17.13 -0.48 1.04
N LEU A 32 16.18 0.42 1.15
CA LEU A 32 16.12 1.43 2.23
C LEU A 32 16.03 0.84 3.63
N TRP A 33 15.32 -0.28 3.79
CA TRP A 33 15.25 -1.04 5.03
C TRP A 33 16.32 -2.13 5.12
N THR A 34 16.60 -2.78 4.01
CA THR A 34 17.53 -3.91 3.96
C THR A 34 18.95 -3.48 4.34
N LYS A 35 19.40 -2.31 3.85
CA LYS A 35 20.75 -1.78 4.16
C LYS A 35 20.95 -1.42 5.63
N MET A 36 19.87 -1.15 6.37
CA MET A 36 19.93 -0.81 7.80
C MET A 36 19.96 -2.03 8.70
N GLN A 37 19.71 -3.23 8.15
CA GLN A 37 19.73 -4.46 8.91
C GLN A 37 21.17 -4.93 9.16
N ASN A 38 21.42 -5.57 10.29
CA ASN A 38 22.66 -6.30 10.53
C ASN A 38 22.47 -7.76 10.09
N ARG A 39 22.45 -7.97 8.77
CA ARG A 39 22.15 -9.28 8.18
C ARG A 39 23.18 -9.63 7.11
N MET A 40 23.63 -10.90 7.14
CA MET A 40 24.40 -11.49 6.05
C MET A 40 23.45 -12.19 5.08
N ILE A 41 23.58 -11.86 3.80
CA ILE A 41 22.84 -12.47 2.70
C ILE A 41 23.84 -13.26 1.86
N GLN A 42 23.45 -14.45 1.40
CA GLN A 42 24.30 -15.25 0.50
C GLN A 42 24.32 -14.58 -0.88
N THR A 43 23.18 -14.48 -1.51
CA THR A 43 23.04 -13.83 -2.82
C THR A 43 22.02 -12.70 -2.75
N ALA A 44 22.40 -11.50 -3.12
CA ALA A 44 21.53 -10.36 -3.35
C ALA A 44 21.05 -10.39 -4.79
N ILE A 45 19.74 -10.50 -5.00
CA ILE A 45 19.11 -10.67 -6.32
C ILE A 45 18.52 -9.34 -6.73
N ASP A 46 19.04 -8.74 -7.79
CA ASP A 46 18.56 -7.47 -8.33
C ASP A 46 17.66 -7.71 -9.55
N LEU A 47 16.49 -7.05 -9.57
CA LEU A 47 15.48 -7.14 -10.62
C LEU A 47 15.51 -5.93 -11.57
N CYS A 48 16.52 -5.07 -11.52
CA CYS A 48 16.52 -3.77 -12.19
C CYS A 48 16.40 -3.86 -13.72
N ASP A 49 16.90 -4.94 -14.36
CA ASP A 49 16.87 -5.10 -15.81
C ASP A 49 15.64 -5.85 -16.33
N LEU A 50 14.73 -6.26 -15.46
CA LEU A 50 13.53 -7.02 -15.85
C LEU A 50 12.37 -6.14 -16.34
N GLY A 51 12.59 -4.84 -16.52
CA GLY A 51 11.56 -3.92 -17.01
C GLY A 51 10.41 -3.63 -16.04
N LEU A 52 10.56 -3.99 -14.76
CA LEU A 52 9.52 -3.85 -13.72
C LEU A 52 9.42 -2.45 -13.14
N ASN A 53 10.05 -1.45 -13.72
CA ASN A 53 10.10 -0.05 -13.24
C ASN A 53 9.19 0.88 -14.05
N LYS A 54 8.14 0.35 -14.68
CA LYS A 54 7.19 1.10 -15.51
C LYS A 54 5.80 1.10 -14.90
N ILE A 55 5.07 2.18 -15.13
CA ILE A 55 3.62 2.27 -14.98
C ILE A 55 3.06 2.25 -16.39
N GLU A 56 2.27 1.24 -16.70
CA GLU A 56 1.60 1.10 -17.98
C GLU A 56 0.11 1.32 -17.76
N GLU A 57 -0.50 2.16 -18.60
CA GLU A 57 -1.91 2.48 -18.53
C GLU A 57 -2.63 1.90 -19.75
N THR A 58 -3.67 1.12 -19.51
CA THR A 58 -4.60 0.63 -20.53
C THR A 58 -5.97 1.30 -20.36
N GLU A 59 -6.94 0.96 -21.18
CA GLU A 59 -8.32 1.41 -21.01
C GLU A 59 -8.94 0.86 -19.71
N GLU A 60 -8.54 -0.34 -19.28
CA GLU A 60 -9.14 -1.07 -18.17
C GLU A 60 -8.32 -1.07 -16.88
N GLU A 61 -7.00 -0.96 -16.97
CA GLU A 61 -6.09 -1.20 -15.84
C GLU A 61 -4.86 -0.26 -15.85
N PHE A 62 -4.32 0.01 -14.66
CA PHE A 62 -2.93 0.44 -14.47
C PHE A 62 -2.11 -0.77 -14.05
N LEU A 63 -1.02 -1.03 -14.79
CA LEU A 63 -0.04 -2.08 -14.49
C LEU A 63 1.20 -1.41 -13.89
N ILE A 64 1.38 -1.55 -12.60
CA ILE A 64 2.43 -0.86 -11.83
C ILE A 64 3.50 -1.87 -11.43
N GLY A 65 4.64 -1.86 -12.12
CA GLY A 65 5.73 -2.81 -11.87
C GLY A 65 6.29 -2.72 -10.44
N ALA A 66 6.77 -3.83 -9.91
CA ALA A 66 7.28 -3.90 -8.54
C ALA A 66 8.49 -2.99 -8.27
N MET A 67 9.26 -2.66 -9.30
CA MET A 67 10.43 -1.77 -9.22
C MET A 67 10.09 -0.30 -9.49
N VAL A 68 8.84 0.05 -9.73
CA VAL A 68 8.37 1.45 -9.80
C VAL A 68 8.69 2.13 -8.48
N SER A 69 9.32 3.31 -8.55
CA SER A 69 9.65 4.10 -7.37
C SER A 69 8.42 4.83 -6.82
N LEU A 70 8.42 5.14 -5.53
CA LEU A 70 7.34 5.93 -4.93
C LEU A 70 7.28 7.34 -5.53
N ARG A 71 8.41 7.86 -6.07
CA ARG A 71 8.41 9.13 -6.79
C ARG A 71 7.65 9.04 -8.11
N GLN A 72 7.77 7.95 -8.86
CA GLN A 72 6.96 7.73 -10.06
C GLN A 72 5.48 7.68 -9.72
N LEU A 73 5.05 6.97 -8.64
CA LEU A 73 3.66 7.00 -8.18
C LEU A 73 3.19 8.43 -7.86
N GLU A 74 4.03 9.21 -7.17
CA GLU A 74 3.72 10.58 -6.77
C GLU A 74 3.45 11.49 -7.97
N THR A 75 4.17 11.27 -9.08
CA THR A 75 4.18 12.17 -10.25
C THR A 75 3.45 11.63 -11.47
N ASP A 76 2.98 10.40 -11.46
CA ASP A 76 2.24 9.82 -12.57
C ASP A 76 0.90 10.55 -12.77
N ALA A 77 0.72 11.11 -13.97
CA ALA A 77 -0.44 11.96 -14.26
C ALA A 77 -1.74 11.15 -14.39
N GLY A 78 -1.69 10.00 -15.08
CA GLY A 78 -2.86 9.15 -15.32
C GLY A 78 -3.39 8.55 -14.02
N LEU A 79 -2.51 7.91 -13.24
CA LEU A 79 -2.87 7.32 -11.95
C LEU A 79 -3.42 8.37 -10.97
N ASN A 80 -2.80 9.55 -10.91
CA ASN A 80 -3.26 10.60 -10.01
C ASN A 80 -4.55 11.28 -10.49
N ALA A 81 -4.81 11.36 -11.80
CA ALA A 81 -6.09 11.80 -12.31
C ALA A 81 -7.21 10.80 -11.96
N TYR A 82 -7.00 9.51 -12.21
CA TYR A 82 -7.94 8.45 -11.88
C TYR A 82 -8.27 8.41 -10.37
N THR A 83 -7.26 8.56 -9.52
CA THR A 83 -7.42 8.44 -8.05
C THR A 83 -7.73 9.78 -7.35
N GLN A 84 -8.05 10.85 -8.08
CA GLN A 84 -8.25 12.22 -7.57
C GLN A 84 -7.10 12.66 -6.64
N GLY A 85 -5.88 12.20 -6.93
CA GLY A 85 -4.67 12.50 -6.15
C GLY A 85 -4.50 11.68 -4.87
N ALA A 86 -5.34 10.69 -4.57
CA ALA A 86 -5.23 9.89 -3.35
C ALA A 86 -3.89 9.14 -3.28
N VAL A 87 -3.37 8.62 -4.40
CA VAL A 87 -2.06 7.96 -4.45
C VAL A 87 -0.93 8.94 -4.16
N ARG A 88 -0.96 10.13 -4.78
CA ARG A 88 0.01 11.21 -4.48
C ARG A 88 -0.02 11.60 -3.00
N ASP A 89 -1.23 11.79 -2.45
CA ASP A 89 -1.41 12.15 -1.05
C ASP A 89 -0.88 11.07 -0.08
N ALA A 90 -0.96 9.80 -0.46
CA ALA A 90 -0.41 8.70 0.33
C ALA A 90 1.12 8.68 0.35
N VAL A 91 1.79 9.07 -0.75
CA VAL A 91 3.24 8.90 -0.86
C VAL A 91 4.04 10.18 -0.64
N LYS A 92 3.47 11.37 -0.87
CA LYS A 92 4.19 12.67 -0.86
C LYS A 92 4.94 12.96 0.45
N ASP A 93 4.41 12.50 1.59
CA ASP A 93 4.97 12.71 2.93
C ASP A 93 5.84 11.54 3.41
N ILE A 94 6.12 10.54 2.56
CA ILE A 94 7.05 9.46 2.91
C ILE A 94 8.48 9.99 2.83
N VAL A 95 9.05 10.34 3.96
CA VAL A 95 10.40 10.88 4.15
C VAL A 95 10.66 12.08 3.20
N GLY A 96 11.50 11.95 2.21
CA GLY A 96 11.87 12.98 1.25
C GLY A 96 11.92 12.45 -0.18
N VAL A 97 12.11 13.36 -1.16
CA VAL A 97 12.16 13.00 -2.58
C VAL A 97 13.27 11.97 -2.86
N GLN A 98 14.45 12.14 -2.23
CA GLN A 98 15.59 11.22 -2.40
C GLN A 98 15.22 9.79 -1.94
N PHE A 99 14.48 9.68 -0.84
CA PHE A 99 14.00 8.40 -0.35
C PHE A 99 12.99 7.79 -1.34
N ARG A 100 12.03 8.60 -1.81
CA ARG A 100 10.99 8.14 -2.74
C ARG A 100 11.51 7.79 -4.12
N ASN A 101 12.64 8.36 -4.55
CA ASN A 101 13.34 7.95 -5.78
C ASN A 101 13.89 6.52 -5.71
N LEU A 102 14.20 6.03 -4.50
CA LEU A 102 14.78 4.70 -4.28
C LEU A 102 13.76 3.68 -3.77
N ALA A 103 12.81 4.11 -2.91
CA ALA A 103 11.78 3.23 -2.38
C ALA A 103 10.89 2.71 -3.51
N THR A 104 10.64 1.39 -3.55
CA THR A 104 9.86 0.76 -4.60
C THR A 104 8.47 0.35 -4.11
N VAL A 105 7.54 0.27 -5.05
CA VAL A 105 6.19 -0.27 -4.83
C VAL A 105 6.28 -1.69 -4.29
N GLY A 106 7.08 -2.54 -4.94
CA GLY A 106 7.29 -3.92 -4.52
C GLY A 106 7.81 -4.03 -3.09
N GLY A 107 8.81 -3.22 -2.71
CA GLY A 107 9.32 -3.20 -1.34
C GLY A 107 8.26 -2.80 -0.30
N SER A 108 7.39 -1.84 -0.64
CA SER A 108 6.32 -1.36 0.24
C SER A 108 5.18 -2.36 0.39
N ILE A 109 4.81 -3.06 -0.70
CA ILE A 109 3.71 -4.03 -0.73
C ILE A 109 4.16 -5.39 -0.20
N TRP A 110 5.29 -5.91 -0.68
CA TRP A 110 5.82 -7.21 -0.23
C TRP A 110 6.14 -7.22 1.26
N GLY A 111 6.68 -6.12 1.77
CA GLY A 111 7.04 -5.97 3.18
C GLY A 111 5.86 -6.08 4.12
N ARG A 112 4.65 -5.75 3.67
CA ARG A 112 3.41 -5.72 4.48
C ARG A 112 3.61 -5.02 5.82
N PHE A 113 4.44 -3.97 5.82
CA PHE A 113 4.71 -3.20 7.04
C PHE A 113 3.44 -2.52 7.53
N GLY A 114 3.22 -2.57 8.84
CA GLY A 114 2.04 -1.97 9.46
C GLY A 114 1.89 -0.45 9.21
N PHE A 115 2.99 0.23 8.90
CA PHE A 115 3.03 1.66 8.60
C PHE A 115 2.99 1.99 7.09
N SER A 116 2.74 1.01 6.21
CA SER A 116 2.78 1.22 4.76
C SER A 116 1.59 2.05 4.29
N ASP A 117 1.85 3.32 3.98
CA ASP A 117 0.89 4.21 3.33
C ASP A 117 0.49 3.66 1.94
N VAL A 118 1.46 3.10 1.21
CA VAL A 118 1.25 2.49 -0.12
C VAL A 118 0.27 1.32 -0.05
N LEU A 119 0.48 0.38 0.89
CA LEU A 119 -0.46 -0.74 1.06
C LEU A 119 -1.85 -0.23 1.44
N THR A 120 -1.93 0.78 2.31
CA THR A 120 -3.21 1.32 2.80
C THR A 120 -4.02 1.95 1.67
N VAL A 121 -3.40 2.77 0.80
CA VAL A 121 -4.13 3.44 -0.28
C VAL A 121 -4.60 2.45 -1.35
N PHE A 122 -3.76 1.49 -1.75
CA PHE A 122 -4.15 0.50 -2.76
C PHE A 122 -5.16 -0.53 -2.25
N LEU A 123 -5.22 -0.82 -0.94
CA LEU A 123 -6.26 -1.67 -0.36
C LEU A 123 -7.68 -1.10 -0.52
N ALA A 124 -7.82 0.22 -0.55
CA ALA A 124 -9.12 0.87 -0.76
C ALA A 124 -9.58 0.82 -2.23
N MET A 125 -8.69 0.47 -3.16
CA MET A 125 -8.96 0.40 -4.60
C MET A 125 -9.29 -1.03 -5.03
N ASP A 126 -9.80 -1.19 -6.25
CA ASP A 126 -9.91 -2.51 -6.89
C ASP A 126 -8.54 -2.93 -7.40
N THR A 127 -7.74 -3.52 -6.52
CA THR A 127 -6.33 -3.82 -6.77
C THR A 127 -6.04 -5.30 -6.60
N GLU A 128 -5.30 -5.84 -7.55
CA GLU A 128 -4.70 -7.17 -7.52
C GLU A 128 -3.17 -7.06 -7.48
N VAL A 129 -2.52 -8.11 -7.04
CA VAL A 129 -1.09 -8.34 -7.23
C VAL A 129 -0.88 -9.47 -8.22
N GLU A 130 0.12 -9.34 -9.08
CA GLU A 130 0.61 -10.41 -9.91
C GLU A 130 1.89 -10.97 -9.30
N LEU A 131 1.85 -12.25 -8.97
CA LEU A 131 2.97 -13.02 -8.47
C LEU A 131 3.50 -13.91 -9.59
N PHE A 132 4.80 -14.16 -9.62
CA PHE A 132 5.43 -14.95 -10.71
C PHE A 132 4.85 -16.37 -10.77
N GLN A 133 4.75 -17.09 -9.66
CA GLN A 133 4.13 -18.41 -9.60
C GLN A 133 2.66 -18.39 -9.18
N GLY A 134 2.34 -17.50 -8.27
CA GLY A 134 0.99 -17.43 -7.69
C GLY A 134 -0.05 -16.76 -8.58
N GLY A 135 0.35 -16.16 -9.72
CA GLY A 135 -0.56 -15.46 -10.62
C GLY A 135 -1.22 -14.23 -10.00
N ARG A 136 -2.37 -13.83 -10.53
CA ARG A 136 -3.14 -12.68 -10.05
C ARG A 136 -4.00 -13.07 -8.85
N ILE A 137 -3.88 -12.32 -7.76
CA ILE A 137 -4.71 -12.47 -6.56
C ILE A 137 -5.11 -11.08 -6.03
N PRO A 138 -6.29 -10.93 -5.40
CA PRO A 138 -6.69 -9.66 -4.78
C PRO A 138 -5.66 -9.18 -3.74
N LEU A 139 -5.39 -7.87 -3.72
CA LEU A 139 -4.44 -7.28 -2.79
C LEU A 139 -4.80 -7.56 -1.32
N LYS A 140 -6.10 -7.59 -0.99
CA LYS A 140 -6.59 -7.92 0.36
C LYS A 140 -6.15 -9.32 0.81
N ASP A 141 -6.23 -10.30 -0.09
CA ASP A 141 -5.85 -11.69 0.19
C ASP A 141 -4.33 -11.82 0.30
N PHE A 142 -3.60 -11.13 -0.60
CA PHE A 142 -2.15 -11.03 -0.51
C PHE A 142 -1.69 -10.40 0.80
N ALA A 143 -2.33 -9.34 1.26
CA ALA A 143 -1.99 -8.67 2.52
C ALA A 143 -2.20 -9.58 3.74
N ALA A 144 -3.22 -10.46 3.71
CA ALA A 144 -3.50 -11.44 4.76
C ALA A 144 -2.59 -12.67 4.71
N LYS A 145 -2.10 -13.04 3.52
CA LYS A 145 -1.27 -14.23 3.28
C LYS A 145 0.05 -14.15 4.06
N LYS A 146 0.57 -15.30 4.53
CA LYS A 146 1.94 -15.40 5.04
C LYS A 146 2.93 -15.11 3.91
N GLN A 147 4.07 -14.51 4.28
CA GLN A 147 5.17 -14.34 3.31
C GLN A 147 5.70 -15.70 2.88
N ASP A 148 5.89 -15.84 1.59
CA ASP A 148 6.52 -16.97 0.93
C ASP A 148 7.79 -16.52 0.19
N ARG A 149 8.23 -17.26 -0.82
CA ARG A 149 9.40 -16.94 -1.62
C ARG A 149 9.08 -16.73 -3.09
N ASP A 150 7.83 -16.35 -3.37
CA ASP A 150 7.43 -15.93 -4.71
C ASP A 150 8.01 -14.54 -5.04
N ILE A 151 7.79 -14.07 -6.23
CA ILE A 151 8.19 -12.74 -6.69
C ILE A 151 6.94 -11.92 -7.00
N LEU A 152 6.85 -10.74 -6.38
CA LEU A 152 5.87 -9.74 -6.77
C LEU A 152 6.34 -9.08 -8.08
N VAL A 153 5.58 -9.29 -9.15
CA VAL A 153 5.87 -8.75 -10.49
C VAL A 153 5.30 -7.35 -10.61
N ARG A 154 4.02 -7.17 -10.29
CA ARG A 154 3.33 -5.87 -10.39
C ARG A 154 2.08 -5.78 -9.52
N LEU A 155 1.61 -4.56 -9.30
CA LEU A 155 0.24 -4.28 -8.91
C LEU A 155 -0.60 -4.01 -10.14
N ILE A 156 -1.86 -4.38 -10.09
CA ILE A 156 -2.86 -4.17 -11.12
C ILE A 156 -4.02 -3.41 -10.48
N VAL A 157 -4.24 -2.18 -10.89
CA VAL A 157 -5.36 -1.35 -10.41
C VAL A 157 -6.40 -1.29 -11.53
N LYS A 158 -7.56 -1.90 -11.30
CA LYS A 158 -8.66 -1.87 -12.26
C LYS A 158 -9.32 -0.49 -12.27
N LYS A 159 -9.61 0.01 -13.46
CA LYS A 159 -10.26 1.32 -13.66
C LYS A 159 -11.78 1.26 -13.45
N THR A 160 -12.21 0.60 -12.39
CA THR A 160 -13.62 0.63 -11.98
C THR A 160 -13.99 2.05 -11.56
N ALA A 161 -15.13 2.55 -12.08
CA ALA A 161 -15.60 3.88 -11.75
C ALA A 161 -15.68 4.08 -10.23
N GLY A 162 -15.08 5.15 -9.71
CA GLY A 162 -15.02 5.39 -8.29
C GLY A 162 -14.39 6.71 -7.89
N CYS A 163 -14.52 7.03 -6.62
CA CYS A 163 -13.91 8.18 -5.98
C CYS A 163 -12.97 7.69 -4.86
N PHE A 164 -11.86 8.40 -4.66
CA PHE A 164 -10.81 7.99 -3.75
C PHE A 164 -10.31 9.15 -2.92
N ALA A 165 -10.01 8.90 -1.66
CA ALA A 165 -9.37 9.87 -0.80
C ALA A 165 -8.42 9.19 0.18
N TYR A 166 -7.35 9.90 0.55
CA TYR A 166 -6.37 9.44 1.52
C TYR A 166 -6.06 10.54 2.54
N ALA A 167 -5.87 10.16 3.79
CA ALA A 167 -5.33 11.03 4.84
C ALA A 167 -4.57 10.22 5.88
N ALA A 168 -3.53 10.83 6.44
CA ALA A 168 -2.77 10.28 7.55
C ALA A 168 -2.53 11.34 8.63
N VAL A 169 -2.50 10.91 9.88
CA VAL A 169 -2.01 11.75 10.99
C VAL A 169 -0.59 11.32 11.32
N ARG A 170 0.31 12.29 11.37
CA ARG A 170 1.73 12.13 11.68
C ARG A 170 2.13 13.08 12.80
N ASN A 171 3.10 12.71 13.62
CA ASN A 171 3.63 13.60 14.64
C ASN A 171 4.48 14.72 14.02
N GLN A 172 5.16 14.42 12.92
CA GLN A 172 5.91 15.37 12.09
C GLN A 172 5.62 15.05 10.62
N SER A 173 5.78 16.04 9.72
CA SER A 173 5.29 15.94 8.34
C SER A 173 5.86 14.74 7.56
N THR A 174 7.09 14.32 7.82
CA THR A 174 7.72 13.20 7.10
C THR A 174 7.95 11.95 7.95
N ASP A 175 7.41 11.91 9.17
CA ASP A 175 7.49 10.74 10.05
C ASP A 175 6.54 9.62 9.58
N PHE A 176 6.70 8.44 10.16
CA PHE A 176 5.70 7.37 10.02
C PHE A 176 4.34 7.81 10.52
N PRO A 177 3.26 7.36 9.89
CA PRO A 177 1.93 7.72 10.35
C PRO A 177 1.62 7.18 11.75
N VAL A 178 0.92 7.97 12.53
CA VAL A 178 0.22 7.53 13.75
C VAL A 178 -0.94 6.62 13.35
N ILE A 179 -1.69 7.06 12.34
CA ILE A 179 -2.75 6.32 11.66
C ILE A 179 -2.84 6.78 10.22
N ALA A 180 -3.16 5.88 9.31
CA ALA A 180 -3.38 6.16 7.90
C ALA A 180 -4.74 5.59 7.50
N CYS A 181 -5.52 6.36 6.75
CA CYS A 181 -6.82 5.94 6.25
C CYS A 181 -6.94 6.26 4.75
N ALA A 182 -7.51 5.33 4.00
CA ALA A 182 -7.95 5.55 2.64
C ALA A 182 -9.41 5.17 2.52
N ALA A 183 -10.24 6.06 1.97
CA ALA A 183 -11.63 5.79 1.68
C ALA A 183 -11.87 5.75 0.18
N SER A 184 -12.82 4.95 -0.26
CA SER A 184 -13.26 4.89 -1.63
C SER A 184 -14.75 4.57 -1.75
N CYS A 185 -15.31 4.95 -2.89
CA CYS A 185 -16.55 4.38 -3.40
C CYS A 185 -16.21 3.78 -4.77
N VAL A 186 -16.19 2.47 -4.90
CA VAL A 186 -15.80 1.76 -6.12
C VAL A 186 -16.97 0.90 -6.58
N GLY A 187 -17.49 1.13 -7.77
CA GLY A 187 -18.67 0.42 -8.28
C GLY A 187 -19.88 0.54 -7.36
N GLY A 188 -20.00 1.64 -6.60
CA GLY A 188 -21.08 1.87 -5.62
C GLY A 188 -20.84 1.24 -4.25
N GLU A 189 -19.72 0.55 -4.03
CA GLU A 189 -19.33 -0.01 -2.74
C GLU A 189 -18.41 0.95 -1.98
N TYR A 190 -18.80 1.35 -0.78
CA TYR A 190 -17.97 2.17 0.10
C TYR A 190 -16.99 1.31 0.90
N ARG A 191 -15.72 1.74 0.90
CA ARG A 191 -14.61 1.01 1.51
C ARG A 191 -13.75 1.94 2.36
N LEU A 192 -13.22 1.42 3.46
CA LEU A 192 -12.25 2.09 4.32
C LEU A 192 -11.06 1.16 4.56
N ALA A 193 -9.88 1.55 4.11
CA ALA A 193 -8.63 0.89 4.48
C ALA A 193 -7.95 1.67 5.61
N VAL A 194 -7.46 0.96 6.64
CA VAL A 194 -6.79 1.57 7.79
C VAL A 194 -5.44 0.91 8.03
N GLY A 195 -4.38 1.69 7.96
CA GLY A 195 -3.00 1.33 8.27
C GLY A 195 -2.43 2.03 9.49
N ALA A 196 -1.19 1.73 9.84
CA ALA A 196 -0.46 2.30 10.99
C ALA A 196 -1.15 2.09 12.35
N ARG A 197 -1.94 1.06 12.51
CA ARG A 197 -2.71 0.73 13.70
C ARG A 197 -2.00 -0.15 14.76
N PRO A 198 -0.78 -0.25 14.91
CA PRO A 198 0.47 -1.04 14.85
C PRO A 198 0.34 -2.50 14.40
N HIS A 199 -0.57 -2.73 13.51
CA HIS A 199 -0.73 -4.01 12.79
C HIS A 199 -0.81 -3.75 11.30
N ARG A 200 -0.85 -4.81 10.48
CA ARG A 200 -1.05 -4.70 9.03
C ARG A 200 -2.29 -3.88 8.72
N ALA A 201 -2.27 -3.17 7.60
CA ALA A 201 -3.45 -2.48 7.10
C ALA A 201 -4.59 -3.49 6.88
N VAL A 202 -5.80 -3.03 7.15
CA VAL A 202 -7.04 -3.79 6.96
C VAL A 202 -7.98 -3.01 6.07
N LEU A 203 -8.80 -3.73 5.32
CA LEU A 203 -9.91 -3.20 4.52
C LEU A 203 -11.23 -3.54 5.21
N LEU A 204 -12.10 -2.55 5.31
CA LEU A 204 -13.46 -2.65 5.78
C LEU A 204 -14.39 -2.18 4.66
N CYS A 205 -15.35 -3.02 4.26
CA CYS A 205 -16.39 -2.67 3.30
C CYS A 205 -17.68 -2.33 4.06
N ASP A 206 -18.54 -1.48 3.51
CA ASP A 206 -19.81 -1.07 4.12
C ASP A 206 -20.88 -2.19 3.98
N GLU A 207 -20.64 -3.32 4.66
CA GLU A 207 -21.53 -4.49 4.64
C GLU A 207 -22.89 -4.18 5.29
N GLU A 208 -22.91 -3.29 6.28
CA GLU A 208 -24.11 -2.84 6.99
C GLU A 208 -24.89 -1.76 6.22
N LYS A 209 -24.38 -1.32 5.06
CA LYS A 209 -25.03 -0.36 4.16
C LYS A 209 -25.35 1.01 4.78
N PHE A 210 -24.53 1.49 5.70
CA PHE A 210 -24.66 2.82 6.31
C PHE A 210 -24.64 3.95 5.27
N LEU A 211 -23.95 3.75 4.14
CA LEU A 211 -23.75 4.74 3.07
C LEU A 211 -24.53 4.40 1.79
N SER A 212 -25.44 3.43 1.83
CA SER A 212 -26.21 3.01 0.64
C SER A 212 -27.08 4.12 0.04
N GLY A 213 -27.49 5.11 0.83
CA GLY A 213 -28.18 6.31 0.37
C GLY A 213 -27.27 7.47 -0.06
N GLY A 214 -25.98 7.23 -0.17
CA GLY A 214 -24.97 8.25 -0.39
C GLY A 214 -24.33 8.75 0.91
N VAL A 215 -23.43 9.72 0.76
CA VAL A 215 -22.68 10.31 1.88
C VAL A 215 -23.56 11.32 2.61
N THR A 216 -24.12 10.93 3.75
CA THR A 216 -24.90 11.79 4.65
C THR A 216 -24.20 11.91 6.01
N GLU A 217 -24.58 12.93 6.82
CA GLU A 217 -24.00 13.12 8.14
C GLU A 217 -24.28 11.92 9.06
N ASP A 218 -25.52 11.42 9.09
CA ASP A 218 -25.91 10.30 9.94
C ASP A 218 -25.28 8.99 9.46
N GLY A 219 -25.27 8.71 8.14
CA GLY A 219 -24.64 7.53 7.57
C GLY A 219 -23.14 7.48 7.83
N THR A 220 -22.42 8.58 7.60
CA THR A 220 -20.98 8.64 7.86
C THR A 220 -20.65 8.54 9.33
N ARG A 221 -21.46 9.09 10.22
CA ARG A 221 -21.31 8.96 11.68
C ARG A 221 -21.54 7.51 12.13
N ALA A 222 -22.57 6.86 11.60
CA ALA A 222 -22.87 5.46 11.89
C ALA A 222 -21.74 4.53 11.42
N PHE A 223 -21.29 4.67 10.16
CA PHE A 223 -20.15 3.94 9.63
C PHE A 223 -18.88 4.17 10.47
N ALA A 224 -18.56 5.42 10.82
CA ALA A 224 -17.38 5.75 11.60
C ALA A 224 -17.40 5.13 13.01
N ASN A 225 -18.56 5.06 13.64
CA ASN A 225 -18.71 4.40 14.94
C ASN A 225 -18.51 2.88 14.80
N TRP A 226 -19.13 2.26 13.82
CA TRP A 226 -18.95 0.86 13.53
C TRP A 226 -17.49 0.53 13.19
N ALA A 227 -16.83 1.33 12.34
CA ALA A 227 -15.42 1.12 11.99
C ALA A 227 -14.47 1.15 13.19
N LYS A 228 -14.75 2.00 14.20
CA LYS A 228 -13.96 2.03 15.44
C LYS A 228 -14.08 0.75 16.25
N GLU A 229 -15.17 0.03 16.15
CA GLU A 229 -15.41 -1.23 16.84
C GLU A 229 -14.80 -2.41 16.08
N GLN A 230 -14.86 -2.35 14.73
CA GLN A 230 -14.35 -3.44 13.87
C GLN A 230 -12.82 -3.42 13.71
N ILE A 231 -12.18 -2.27 13.88
CA ILE A 231 -10.74 -2.14 13.60
C ILE A 231 -9.94 -2.06 14.90
N PRO A 232 -9.31 -3.16 15.33
CA PRO A 232 -8.48 -3.15 16.53
C PRO A 232 -7.23 -2.30 16.32
N THR A 233 -6.92 -1.47 17.30
CA THR A 233 -5.74 -0.61 17.34
C THR A 233 -4.78 -1.03 18.45
N GLY A 234 -3.51 -0.65 18.34
CA GLY A 234 -2.48 -0.98 19.33
C GLY A 234 -1.73 0.26 19.82
N ASN A 235 -0.88 0.04 20.83
CA ASN A 235 -0.01 1.05 21.41
C ASN A 235 1.40 0.92 20.83
N ASN A 236 2.08 2.04 20.64
CA ASN A 236 3.52 2.12 20.45
C ASN A 236 4.02 3.50 20.92
N HIS A 237 5.33 3.78 20.75
CA HIS A 237 5.94 5.06 21.15
C HIS A 237 5.38 6.29 20.43
N ARG A 238 4.63 6.13 19.30
CA ARG A 238 4.02 7.25 18.56
C ARG A 238 2.67 7.65 19.11
N ALA A 239 1.85 6.68 19.53
CA ALA A 239 0.51 6.97 20.08
C ALA A 239 -0.10 5.75 20.77
N GLY A 240 -1.08 6.03 21.63
CA GLY A 240 -1.92 5.02 22.28
C GLY A 240 -3.07 4.51 21.39
N ALA A 241 -3.59 3.34 21.72
CA ALA A 241 -4.69 2.69 20.99
C ALA A 241 -5.96 3.57 20.99
N ALA A 242 -6.37 4.11 22.16
CA ALA A 242 -7.56 4.95 22.26
C ALA A 242 -7.52 6.18 21.34
N TYR A 243 -6.34 6.81 21.21
CA TYR A 243 -6.16 7.94 20.30
C TYR A 243 -6.30 7.52 18.82
N ARG A 244 -5.71 6.39 18.44
CA ARG A 244 -5.86 5.84 17.09
C ARG A 244 -7.30 5.48 16.75
N THR A 245 -8.01 4.83 17.67
CA THR A 245 -9.44 4.52 17.51
C THR A 245 -10.27 5.80 17.30
N ARG A 246 -9.99 6.85 18.07
CA ARG A 246 -10.64 8.16 17.87
C ARG A 246 -10.34 8.73 16.47
N LEU A 247 -9.08 8.65 16.03
CA LEU A 247 -8.66 9.15 14.73
C LEU A 247 -9.31 8.36 13.57
N ILE A 248 -9.51 7.04 13.70
CA ILE A 248 -10.25 6.26 12.69
C ILE A 248 -11.63 6.89 12.49
N GLY A 249 -12.37 7.17 13.55
CA GLY A 249 -13.69 7.79 13.43
C GLY A 249 -13.67 9.16 12.76
N VAL A 250 -12.69 10.01 13.11
CA VAL A 250 -12.58 11.37 12.55
C VAL A 250 -12.15 11.32 11.07
N LEU A 251 -11.13 10.51 10.74
CA LEU A 251 -10.61 10.44 9.38
C LEU A 251 -11.60 9.78 8.43
N SER A 252 -12.30 8.72 8.85
CA SER A 252 -13.31 8.08 8.00
C SER A 252 -14.41 9.05 7.60
N GLN A 253 -14.96 9.82 8.55
CA GLN A 253 -15.98 10.84 8.24
C GLN A 253 -15.45 11.87 7.22
N ARG A 254 -14.27 12.46 7.49
CA ARG A 254 -13.67 13.47 6.62
C ARG A 254 -13.39 12.94 5.20
N LEU A 255 -12.93 11.69 5.10
CA LEU A 255 -12.63 11.08 3.81
C LEU A 255 -13.90 10.76 3.03
N PHE A 256 -14.96 10.25 3.70
CA PHE A 256 -16.23 10.02 3.03
C PHE A 256 -16.89 11.33 2.57
N TYR A 257 -16.85 12.40 3.36
CA TYR A 257 -17.30 13.72 2.88
C TYR A 257 -16.52 14.16 1.65
N LYS A 258 -15.19 14.03 1.66
CA LYS A 258 -14.36 14.41 0.51
C LYS A 258 -14.70 13.63 -0.76
N ILE A 259 -15.01 12.34 -0.68
CA ILE A 259 -15.42 11.55 -1.85
C ILE A 259 -16.89 11.74 -2.24
N GLY A 260 -17.73 12.22 -1.35
CA GLY A 260 -19.13 12.58 -1.63
C GLY A 260 -19.31 13.93 -2.32
N GLU A 261 -18.27 14.79 -2.27
CA GLU A 261 -18.23 16.09 -2.94
C GLU A 261 -17.60 16.01 -4.35
N ALA A 262 -16.99 14.89 -4.73
CA ALA A 262 -16.30 14.64 -5.99
C ALA A 262 -17.27 14.04 -7.03
#